data_7d97fedea06ebd088aa1f5da8719bf0e
#
_entry.id   7d97fedea06ebd088aa1f5da8719bf0e
#
_cell.length_a   1.000
_cell.length_b   1.000
_cell.length_c   1.000
_cell.angle_alpha   90.00
_cell.angle_beta   90.00
_cell.angle_gamma   90.00
#
_symmetry.space_group_name_H-M   'P 1'
#
loop_
_entity.id
_entity.type
_entity.pdbx_description
1 polymer ?
#
loop_
_entity_poly.entity_id
_entity_poly.type
_entity_poly.pdbx_seq_one_letter_code
_entity_poly.pdbx_strand_id
1 'polypeptide(L)'
;MVRAWRQGDAVAVASPDVSKHDRLAVIGAVEDAAPLVRDVLREVGPSYRPFGDEELVRGLAERVPGLRFSASFGWMDTSDVPDLTTTAAWLDGDAGVEALLAEASPKSYAWPGHPGVRRWAALTGERGELLSIAADAWSAPEVGFLAGVATHPVARGKGLSRQVCGFVTAELVKRHRRVALMVDGDNPAAIAVYRRLGYTYRRVAAAGMR
;
A
#
# COMPACT_ATOMS: atom_id res chain seq x y z
N MET A 1 -16.67 -4.80 7.63
CA MET A 1 -17.31 -5.15 6.32
C MET A 1 -17.07 -4.01 5.35
N VAL A 2 -16.66 -4.31 4.12
CA VAL A 2 -16.51 -3.30 3.06
C VAL A 2 -17.89 -2.85 2.58
N ARG A 3 -18.08 -1.54 2.40
CA ARG A 3 -19.35 -0.94 1.96
C ARG A 3 -19.07 0.10 0.89
N ALA A 4 -19.97 0.28 -0.07
CA ALA A 4 -19.82 1.22 -1.17
C ALA A 4 -21.08 2.08 -1.34
N TRP A 5 -20.89 3.33 -1.72
CA TRP A 5 -21.94 4.31 -2.04
C TRP A 5 -21.62 4.99 -3.35
N ARG A 6 -22.65 5.47 -4.02
CA ARG A 6 -22.55 6.21 -5.29
C ARG A 6 -23.46 7.44 -5.28
N GLN A 7 -22.97 8.55 -5.83
CA GLN A 7 -23.75 9.76 -6.11
C GLN A 7 -23.23 10.40 -7.40
N GLY A 8 -24.08 10.52 -8.41
CA GLY A 8 -23.65 10.92 -9.76
C GLY A 8 -22.53 10.01 -10.27
N ASP A 9 -21.41 10.59 -10.65
CA ASP A 9 -20.21 9.86 -11.07
C ASP A 9 -19.26 9.52 -9.91
N ALA A 10 -19.52 10.04 -8.71
CA ALA A 10 -18.69 9.74 -7.56
C ALA A 10 -19.03 8.40 -6.92
N VAL A 11 -17.96 7.69 -6.51
CA VAL A 11 -18.05 6.44 -5.75
C VAL A 11 -17.16 6.56 -4.51
N ALA A 12 -17.67 6.13 -3.36
CA ALA A 12 -16.93 6.02 -2.11
C ALA A 12 -17.00 4.59 -1.58
N VAL A 13 -15.86 4.03 -1.20
CA VAL A 13 -15.74 2.66 -0.68
C VAL A 13 -15.06 2.70 0.68
N ALA A 14 -15.80 2.33 1.73
CA ALA A 14 -15.27 2.19 3.08
C ALA A 14 -14.69 0.79 3.29
N SER A 15 -13.41 0.74 3.63
CA SER A 15 -12.67 -0.47 3.94
C SER A 15 -12.00 -0.30 5.31
N PRO A 16 -12.44 -1.03 6.35
CA PRO A 16 -11.82 -0.94 7.66
C PRO A 16 -10.44 -1.61 7.66
N ASP A 17 -9.55 -1.11 8.50
CA ASP A 17 -8.25 -1.69 8.83
C ASP A 17 -7.36 -2.03 7.62
N VAL A 18 -7.29 -1.12 6.66
CA VAL A 18 -6.34 -1.21 5.53
C VAL A 18 -5.11 -0.35 5.84
N SER A 19 -3.94 -0.98 5.96
CA SER A 19 -2.69 -0.29 6.35
C SER A 19 -2.85 0.51 7.66
N LYS A 20 -3.38 -0.13 8.72
CA LYS A 20 -3.63 0.46 10.05
C LYS A 20 -4.60 1.64 10.08
N HIS A 21 -5.40 1.82 9.05
CA HIS A 21 -6.38 2.90 8.97
C HIS A 21 -7.69 2.42 8.37
N ASP A 22 -8.79 2.96 8.85
CA ASP A 22 -10.05 2.87 8.15
C ASP A 22 -9.99 3.77 6.92
N ARG A 23 -10.11 3.19 5.74
CA ARG A 23 -9.98 3.90 4.46
C ARG A 23 -11.34 4.12 3.82
N LEU A 24 -11.56 5.34 3.33
CA LEU A 24 -12.66 5.68 2.45
C LEU A 24 -12.08 6.04 1.08
N ALA A 25 -11.95 5.05 0.20
CA ALA A 25 -11.48 5.29 -1.16
C ALA A 25 -12.55 6.06 -1.95
N VAL A 26 -12.15 7.15 -2.62
CA VAL A 26 -13.06 8.05 -3.32
C VAL A 26 -12.56 8.30 -4.74
N ILE A 27 -13.48 8.23 -5.71
CA ILE A 27 -13.27 8.61 -7.11
C ILE A 27 -14.45 9.46 -7.60
N GLY A 28 -14.25 10.19 -8.69
CA GLY A 28 -15.27 11.02 -9.35
C GLY A 28 -14.97 12.53 -9.27
N ALA A 29 -15.87 13.34 -9.82
CA ALA A 29 -15.77 14.78 -9.74
C ALA A 29 -16.00 15.27 -8.30
N VAL A 30 -15.30 16.31 -7.88
CA VAL A 30 -15.37 16.82 -6.51
C VAL A 30 -16.76 17.34 -6.13
N GLU A 31 -17.52 17.84 -7.10
CA GLU A 31 -18.89 18.35 -6.95
C GLU A 31 -19.84 17.25 -6.46
N ASP A 32 -19.71 16.02 -6.98
CA ASP A 32 -20.49 14.86 -6.57
C ASP A 32 -19.86 14.17 -5.35
N ALA A 33 -18.54 14.13 -5.29
CA ALA A 33 -17.82 13.43 -4.24
C ALA A 33 -17.92 14.14 -2.86
N ALA A 34 -17.97 15.48 -2.80
CA ALA A 34 -17.99 16.19 -1.53
C ALA A 34 -19.29 15.94 -0.72
N PRO A 35 -20.50 16.05 -1.29
CA PRO A 35 -21.72 15.68 -0.56
C PRO A 35 -21.74 14.19 -0.21
N LEU A 36 -21.31 13.30 -1.11
CA LEU A 36 -21.23 11.87 -0.85
C LEU A 36 -20.32 11.56 0.34
N VAL A 37 -19.09 12.09 0.35
CA VAL A 37 -18.11 11.87 1.43
C VAL A 37 -18.60 12.40 2.77
N ARG A 38 -19.22 13.59 2.78
CA ARG A 38 -19.82 14.17 3.99
C ARG A 38 -20.87 13.23 4.60
N ASP A 39 -21.76 12.70 3.77
CA ASP A 39 -22.87 11.86 4.23
C ASP A 39 -22.37 10.46 4.64
N VAL A 40 -21.43 9.88 3.90
CA VAL A 40 -20.79 8.62 4.25
C VAL A 40 -20.00 8.72 5.56
N LEU A 41 -19.24 9.81 5.80
CA LEU A 41 -18.50 10.01 7.06
C LEU A 41 -19.42 10.14 8.28
N ARG A 42 -20.64 10.69 8.11
CA ARG A 42 -21.66 10.69 9.19
C ARG A 42 -22.14 9.28 9.53
N GLU A 43 -22.19 8.39 8.53
CA GLU A 43 -22.66 7.02 8.69
C GLU A 43 -21.56 6.08 9.24
N VAL A 44 -20.34 6.15 8.69
CA VAL A 44 -19.26 5.22 9.06
C VAL A 44 -18.40 5.73 10.22
N GLY A 45 -18.41 7.03 10.50
CA GLY A 45 -17.69 7.65 11.59
C GLY A 45 -16.39 8.35 11.18
N PRO A 46 -15.82 9.16 12.11
CA PRO A 46 -14.69 10.04 11.85
C PRO A 46 -13.34 9.32 11.76
N SER A 47 -13.27 8.03 12.10
CA SER A 47 -12.04 7.22 11.95
C SER A 47 -11.69 6.97 10.49
N TYR A 48 -12.69 6.96 9.60
CA TYR A 48 -12.49 6.76 8.19
C TYR A 48 -11.78 7.95 7.54
N ARG A 49 -10.74 7.64 6.78
CA ARG A 49 -9.90 8.62 6.09
C ARG A 49 -10.17 8.61 4.60
N PRO A 50 -10.79 9.66 4.03
CA PRO A 50 -10.90 9.85 2.59
C PRO A 50 -9.54 9.75 1.92
N PHE A 51 -9.47 8.98 0.85
CA PHE A 51 -8.26 8.64 0.13
C PHE A 51 -8.58 8.54 -1.36
N GLY A 52 -7.76 9.14 -2.21
CA GLY A 52 -7.95 9.16 -3.65
C GLY A 52 -6.91 10.01 -4.35
N ASP A 53 -7.20 10.42 -5.58
CA ASP A 53 -6.38 11.40 -6.30
C ASP A 53 -6.12 12.64 -5.46
N GLU A 54 -4.91 13.21 -5.55
CA GLU A 54 -4.52 14.32 -4.67
C GLU A 54 -5.40 15.56 -4.88
N GLU A 55 -5.73 15.91 -6.13
CA GLU A 55 -6.56 17.09 -6.41
C GLU A 55 -7.98 16.90 -5.87
N LEU A 56 -8.54 15.70 -6.07
CA LEU A 56 -9.84 15.36 -5.49
C LEU A 56 -9.81 15.50 -3.95
N VAL A 57 -8.82 14.92 -3.28
CA VAL A 57 -8.75 14.95 -1.81
C VAL A 57 -8.53 16.37 -1.28
N ARG A 58 -7.77 17.23 -1.98
CA ARG A 58 -7.65 18.67 -1.66
C ARG A 58 -9.01 19.36 -1.78
N GLY A 59 -9.71 19.15 -2.89
CA GLY A 59 -11.05 19.71 -3.10
C GLY A 59 -12.08 19.22 -2.08
N LEU A 60 -11.99 17.96 -1.63
CA LEU A 60 -12.81 17.43 -0.53
C LEU A 60 -12.52 18.16 0.79
N ALA A 61 -11.24 18.37 1.12
CA ALA A 61 -10.84 19.07 2.35
C ALA A 61 -11.31 20.53 2.40
N GLU A 62 -11.50 21.18 1.25
CA GLU A 62 -12.05 22.52 1.14
C GLU A 62 -13.58 22.58 1.31
N ARG A 63 -14.30 21.52 0.86
CA ARG A 63 -15.78 21.51 0.76
C ARG A 63 -16.48 20.75 1.87
N VAL A 64 -15.81 19.78 2.51
CA VAL A 64 -16.39 18.96 3.58
C VAL A 64 -16.02 19.55 4.94
N PRO A 65 -17.00 20.10 5.70
CA PRO A 65 -16.73 20.71 7.00
C PRO A 65 -16.01 19.75 7.97
N GLY A 66 -14.94 20.22 8.60
CA GLY A 66 -14.15 19.43 9.55
C GLY A 66 -13.12 18.48 8.93
N LEU A 67 -13.18 18.25 7.62
CA LEU A 67 -12.18 17.44 6.92
C LEU A 67 -10.89 18.26 6.71
N ARG A 68 -9.74 17.65 6.96
CA ARG A 68 -8.42 18.26 6.76
C ARG A 68 -7.53 17.36 5.91
N PHE A 69 -6.85 17.97 4.96
CA PHE A 69 -5.79 17.31 4.20
C PHE A 69 -4.70 16.81 5.16
N SER A 70 -4.28 15.56 5.00
CA SER A 70 -3.29 14.93 5.89
C SER A 70 -1.92 14.79 5.24
N ALA A 71 -1.84 14.07 4.13
CA ALA A 71 -0.58 13.77 3.45
C ALA A 71 -0.80 13.35 2.00
N SER A 72 0.22 13.60 1.16
CA SER A 72 0.34 13.03 -0.18
C SER A 72 1.35 11.88 -0.18
N PHE A 73 1.12 10.88 -1.03
CA PHE A 73 2.01 9.74 -1.23
C PHE A 73 1.80 9.15 -2.64
N GLY A 74 2.60 8.17 -3.01
CA GLY A 74 2.46 7.46 -4.26
C GLY A 74 1.58 6.22 -4.12
N TRP A 75 0.65 6.04 -5.04
CA TRP A 75 0.06 4.76 -5.38
C TRP A 75 0.77 4.23 -6.61
N MET A 76 1.23 2.99 -6.54
CA MET A 76 1.81 2.34 -7.71
C MET A 76 1.14 1.00 -7.95
N ASP A 77 0.87 0.68 -9.22
CA ASP A 77 0.28 -0.60 -9.58
C ASP A 77 0.82 -1.13 -10.92
N THR A 78 0.75 -2.46 -11.08
CA THR A 78 1.10 -3.16 -12.29
C THR A 78 0.24 -4.40 -12.49
N SER A 79 0.07 -4.81 -13.75
CA SER A 79 -0.47 -6.13 -14.15
C SER A 79 0.60 -7.00 -14.80
N ASP A 80 1.81 -6.49 -14.95
CA ASP A 80 2.90 -7.18 -15.61
C ASP A 80 3.63 -8.10 -14.64
N VAL A 81 4.00 -9.28 -15.11
CA VAL A 81 4.90 -10.18 -14.37
C VAL A 81 6.33 -9.73 -14.66
N PRO A 82 7.08 -9.31 -13.63
CA PRO A 82 8.47 -8.89 -13.85
C PRO A 82 9.32 -10.01 -14.43
N ASP A 83 10.08 -9.70 -15.50
CA ASP A 83 11.13 -10.59 -15.99
C ASP A 83 12.36 -10.46 -15.09
N LEU A 84 12.47 -11.36 -14.12
CA LEU A 84 13.51 -11.32 -13.10
C LEU A 84 13.81 -12.72 -12.56
N THR A 85 15.06 -13.14 -12.65
CA THR A 85 15.56 -14.31 -11.94
C THR A 85 15.94 -13.92 -10.52
N THR A 86 15.45 -14.65 -9.52
CA THR A 86 15.70 -14.38 -8.11
C THR A 86 15.66 -15.67 -7.29
N THR A 87 16.38 -15.68 -6.19
CA THR A 87 16.34 -16.74 -5.16
C THR A 87 15.39 -16.40 -4.02
N ALA A 88 14.62 -15.30 -4.14
CA ALA A 88 13.61 -14.95 -3.15
C ALA A 88 12.53 -16.04 -3.06
N ALA A 89 12.08 -16.32 -1.86
CA ALA A 89 11.06 -17.33 -1.58
C ALA A 89 10.12 -16.85 -0.47
N TRP A 90 8.92 -17.45 -0.41
CA TRP A 90 8.04 -17.28 0.75
C TRP A 90 8.69 -17.94 1.96
N LEU A 91 8.64 -17.25 3.11
CA LEU A 91 9.06 -17.81 4.40
C LEU A 91 7.99 -18.78 4.92
N ASP A 92 8.46 -19.80 5.63
CA ASP A 92 7.62 -20.63 6.48
C ASP A 92 7.54 -19.95 7.88
N GLY A 93 6.53 -19.07 8.04
CA GLY A 93 6.38 -18.21 9.21
C GLY A 93 7.03 -16.83 9.01
N ASP A 94 7.36 -16.18 10.12
CA ASP A 94 7.85 -14.79 10.16
C ASP A 94 9.06 -14.57 11.08
N ALA A 95 9.77 -15.63 11.40
CA ALA A 95 10.95 -15.57 12.27
C ALA A 95 12.00 -14.59 11.72
N GLY A 96 12.45 -13.66 12.56
CA GLY A 96 13.43 -12.63 12.22
C GLY A 96 12.88 -11.42 11.46
N VAL A 97 11.63 -11.47 10.94
CA VAL A 97 11.02 -10.35 10.20
C VAL A 97 10.87 -9.12 11.07
N GLU A 98 10.38 -9.27 12.30
CA GLU A 98 10.21 -8.17 13.24
C GLU A 98 11.54 -7.47 13.54
N ALA A 99 12.61 -8.21 13.81
CA ALA A 99 13.93 -7.67 14.07
C ALA A 99 14.47 -6.88 12.87
N LEU A 100 14.31 -7.41 11.65
CA LEU A 100 14.75 -6.72 10.44
C LEU A 100 13.92 -5.45 10.19
N LEU A 101 12.61 -5.46 10.42
CA LEU A 101 11.76 -4.27 10.29
C LEU A 101 12.14 -3.21 11.32
N ALA A 102 12.36 -3.59 12.57
CA ALA A 102 12.75 -2.66 13.63
C ALA A 102 14.05 -1.92 13.30
N GLU A 103 15.02 -2.61 12.71
CA GLU A 103 16.29 -2.02 12.31
C GLU A 103 16.20 -1.22 10.99
N ALA A 104 15.58 -1.80 9.96
CA ALA A 104 15.67 -1.28 8.60
C ALA A 104 14.50 -0.40 8.18
N SER A 105 13.31 -0.57 8.77
CA SER A 105 12.07 0.13 8.42
C SER A 105 11.10 0.23 9.62
N PRO A 106 11.48 0.91 10.72
CA PRO A 106 10.69 0.96 11.96
C PRO A 106 9.33 1.64 11.79
N LYS A 107 9.15 2.43 10.73
CA LYS A 107 7.88 3.08 10.38
C LYS A 107 6.98 2.22 9.47
N SER A 108 7.34 0.96 9.22
CA SER A 108 6.52 0.07 8.39
C SER A 108 5.09 -0.05 8.92
N TYR A 109 4.13 -0.09 7.99
CA TYR A 109 2.74 -0.38 8.33
C TYR A 109 2.49 -1.89 8.47
N ALA A 110 3.18 -2.72 7.69
CA ALA A 110 3.08 -4.18 7.77
C ALA A 110 4.07 -4.72 8.81
N TRP A 111 3.55 -5.48 9.76
CA TRP A 111 4.33 -6.18 10.80
C TRP A 111 3.80 -7.60 10.95
N PRO A 112 4.62 -8.56 11.38
CA PRO A 112 4.17 -9.90 11.74
C PRO A 112 2.97 -9.87 12.70
N GLY A 113 1.98 -10.73 12.42
CA GLY A 113 0.77 -10.83 13.24
C GLY A 113 -0.25 -9.68 13.10
N HIS A 114 0.05 -8.61 12.35
CA HIS A 114 -0.93 -7.56 12.13
C HIS A 114 -2.06 -8.01 11.20
N PRO A 115 -3.32 -7.58 11.45
CA PRO A 115 -4.44 -7.88 10.58
C PRO A 115 -4.17 -7.54 9.12
N GLY A 116 -4.50 -8.46 8.22
CA GLY A 116 -4.33 -8.30 6.79
C GLY A 116 -2.92 -8.62 6.25
N VAL A 117 -1.90 -8.76 7.11
CA VAL A 117 -0.58 -9.26 6.70
C VAL A 117 -0.66 -10.79 6.62
N ARG A 118 -0.48 -11.34 5.42
CA ARG A 118 -0.73 -12.77 5.15
C ARG A 118 0.52 -13.62 5.23
N ARG A 119 1.60 -13.14 4.61
CA ARG A 119 2.86 -13.90 4.51
C ARG A 119 4.01 -12.98 4.11
N TRP A 120 5.21 -13.41 4.38
CA TRP A 120 6.44 -12.73 4.08
C TRP A 120 7.27 -13.50 3.08
N ALA A 121 7.91 -12.80 2.15
CA ALA A 121 8.95 -13.34 1.29
C ALA A 121 10.30 -12.73 1.70
N ALA A 122 11.37 -13.48 1.48
CA ALA A 122 12.71 -13.04 1.79
C ALA A 122 13.75 -13.46 0.78
N LEU A 123 14.84 -12.71 0.78
CA LEU A 123 16.16 -13.16 0.36
C LEU A 123 16.99 -13.39 1.62
N THR A 124 17.61 -14.56 1.70
CA THR A 124 18.46 -14.97 2.83
C THR A 124 19.92 -15.00 2.43
N GLY A 125 20.81 -14.76 3.39
CA GLY A 125 22.23 -14.98 3.21
C GLY A 125 22.63 -16.42 3.45
N GLU A 126 23.92 -16.70 3.36
CA GLU A 126 24.49 -18.05 3.44
C GLU A 126 24.25 -18.73 4.80
N ARG A 127 24.08 -17.95 5.87
CA ARG A 127 23.80 -18.45 7.22
C ARG A 127 22.31 -18.45 7.58
N GLY A 128 21.44 -18.16 6.59
CA GLY A 128 20.01 -18.08 6.78
C GLY A 128 19.51 -16.74 7.33
N GLU A 129 20.37 -15.73 7.49
CA GLU A 129 19.98 -14.39 7.91
C GLU A 129 19.11 -13.69 6.86
N LEU A 130 18.10 -12.91 7.30
CA LEU A 130 17.24 -12.17 6.40
C LEU A 130 17.97 -10.93 5.85
N LEU A 131 18.16 -10.87 4.54
CA LEU A 131 18.80 -9.74 3.86
C LEU A 131 17.80 -8.72 3.31
N SER A 132 16.69 -9.19 2.76
CA SER A 132 15.62 -8.34 2.25
C SER A 132 14.29 -9.07 2.32
N ILE A 133 13.24 -8.35 2.71
CA ILE A 133 11.89 -8.90 2.89
C ILE A 133 10.84 -8.04 2.19
N ALA A 134 9.71 -8.67 1.88
CA ALA A 134 8.48 -8.02 1.43
C ALA A 134 7.27 -8.88 1.80
N ALA A 135 6.10 -8.25 1.97
CA ALA A 135 4.88 -8.93 2.39
C ALA A 135 3.78 -8.90 1.32
N ASP A 136 2.97 -9.95 1.29
CA ASP A 136 1.59 -9.96 0.81
C ASP A 136 0.70 -9.50 1.97
N ALA A 137 0.18 -8.28 1.89
CA ALA A 137 -0.65 -7.70 2.94
C ALA A 137 -1.84 -6.94 2.36
N TRP A 138 -3.00 -7.02 3.00
CA TRP A 138 -4.25 -6.34 2.60
C TRP A 138 -4.72 -6.64 1.17
N SER A 139 -4.28 -7.74 0.57
CA SER A 139 -4.71 -8.15 -0.77
C SER A 139 -6.22 -8.42 -0.81
N ALA A 140 -6.89 -7.86 -1.81
CA ALA A 140 -8.28 -8.10 -2.17
C ALA A 140 -8.36 -9.19 -3.27
N PRO A 141 -9.55 -9.73 -3.59
CA PRO A 141 -9.66 -10.78 -4.60
C PRO A 141 -9.01 -10.45 -5.95
N GLU A 142 -9.18 -9.21 -6.43
CA GLU A 142 -8.71 -8.77 -7.76
C GLU A 142 -7.38 -7.99 -7.72
N VAL A 143 -6.89 -7.61 -6.54
CA VAL A 143 -5.68 -6.80 -6.38
C VAL A 143 -4.84 -7.34 -5.25
N GLY A 144 -3.64 -7.85 -5.57
CA GLY A 144 -2.61 -8.14 -4.60
C GLY A 144 -2.01 -6.84 -4.04
N PHE A 145 -1.59 -6.84 -2.79
CA PHE A 145 -0.98 -5.64 -2.21
C PHE A 145 0.38 -5.97 -1.60
N LEU A 146 1.42 -5.34 -2.15
CA LEU A 146 2.79 -5.48 -1.70
C LEU A 146 3.09 -4.42 -0.64
N ALA A 147 3.58 -4.85 0.52
CA ALA A 147 3.91 -3.98 1.64
C ALA A 147 5.14 -4.48 2.42
N GLY A 148 5.53 -3.80 3.49
CA GLY A 148 6.53 -4.26 4.44
C GLY A 148 7.93 -4.48 3.84
N VAL A 149 8.29 -3.71 2.81
CA VAL A 149 9.58 -3.86 2.16
C VAL A 149 10.69 -3.32 3.05
N ALA A 150 11.64 -4.17 3.40
CA ALA A 150 12.83 -3.78 4.14
C ALA A 150 14.06 -4.51 3.61
N THR A 151 15.21 -3.82 3.64
CA THR A 151 16.52 -4.41 3.31
C THR A 151 17.50 -4.08 4.40
N HIS A 152 18.14 -5.11 4.96
CA HIS A 152 19.14 -4.98 6.01
C HIS A 152 20.19 -3.93 5.63
N PRO A 153 20.55 -2.98 6.50
CA PRO A 153 21.44 -1.86 6.16
C PRO A 153 22.73 -2.28 5.45
N VAL A 154 23.40 -3.34 5.94
CA VAL A 154 24.66 -3.85 5.35
C VAL A 154 24.49 -4.52 3.98
N ALA A 155 23.24 -4.82 3.59
CA ALA A 155 22.91 -5.47 2.32
C ALA A 155 22.31 -4.49 1.28
N ARG A 156 22.19 -3.21 1.63
CA ARG A 156 21.68 -2.18 0.71
C ARG A 156 22.62 -1.96 -0.49
N GLY A 157 22.09 -1.37 -1.56
CA GLY A 157 22.87 -1.10 -2.78
C GLY A 157 23.11 -2.30 -3.69
N LYS A 158 22.75 -3.52 -3.28
CA LYS A 158 22.97 -4.78 -4.03
C LYS A 158 21.74 -5.22 -4.85
N GLY A 159 20.71 -4.40 -4.97
CA GLY A 159 19.51 -4.71 -5.73
C GLY A 159 18.55 -5.74 -5.09
N LEU A 160 18.76 -6.09 -3.81
CA LEU A 160 17.98 -7.14 -3.13
C LEU A 160 16.50 -6.77 -2.98
N SER A 161 16.17 -5.49 -2.70
CA SER A 161 14.78 -5.04 -2.66
C SER A 161 14.07 -5.26 -3.99
N ARG A 162 14.74 -5.02 -5.14
CA ARG A 162 14.17 -5.29 -6.45
C ARG A 162 13.89 -6.79 -6.64
N GLN A 163 14.78 -7.65 -6.17
CA GLN A 163 14.63 -9.10 -6.31
C GLN A 163 13.44 -9.62 -5.48
N VAL A 164 13.36 -9.26 -4.19
CA VAL A 164 12.25 -9.73 -3.33
C VAL A 164 10.92 -9.11 -3.75
N CYS A 165 10.88 -7.83 -4.11
CA CYS A 165 9.67 -7.21 -4.64
C CYS A 165 9.24 -7.81 -5.97
N GLY A 166 10.19 -8.12 -6.87
CA GLY A 166 9.91 -8.78 -8.13
C GLY A 166 9.28 -10.15 -7.95
N PHE A 167 9.80 -10.95 -7.02
CA PHE A 167 9.21 -12.24 -6.65
C PHE A 167 7.77 -12.09 -6.16
N VAL A 168 7.55 -11.22 -5.14
CA VAL A 168 6.21 -11.00 -4.59
C VAL A 168 5.25 -10.46 -5.65
N THR A 169 5.71 -9.53 -6.49
CA THR A 169 4.90 -9.00 -7.61
C THR A 169 4.46 -10.11 -8.56
N ALA A 170 5.40 -10.96 -9.01
CA ALA A 170 5.09 -12.07 -9.91
C ALA A 170 4.05 -13.03 -9.31
N GLU A 171 4.22 -13.39 -8.04
CA GLU A 171 3.29 -14.27 -7.33
C GLU A 171 1.90 -13.64 -7.15
N LEU A 172 1.84 -12.35 -6.81
CA LEU A 172 0.58 -11.64 -6.62
C LEU A 172 -0.14 -11.37 -7.93
N VAL A 173 0.56 -11.03 -9.03
CA VAL A 173 -0.06 -10.87 -10.36
C VAL A 173 -0.69 -12.18 -10.83
N LYS A 174 0.01 -13.31 -10.66
CA LYS A 174 -0.52 -14.64 -11.00
C LYS A 174 -1.82 -14.96 -10.24
N ARG A 175 -1.91 -14.54 -8.99
CA ARG A 175 -3.05 -14.83 -8.11
C ARG A 175 -4.20 -13.83 -8.25
N HIS A 176 -3.90 -12.54 -8.41
CA HIS A 176 -4.85 -11.43 -8.30
C HIS A 176 -5.00 -10.62 -9.59
N ARG A 177 -4.22 -10.94 -10.64
CA ARG A 177 -4.20 -10.26 -11.94
C ARG A 177 -3.59 -8.85 -11.91
N ARG A 178 -3.56 -8.18 -10.77
CA ARG A 178 -2.96 -6.86 -10.54
C ARG A 178 -2.34 -6.80 -9.17
N VAL A 179 -1.28 -6.02 -9.04
CA VAL A 179 -0.61 -5.72 -7.75
C VAL A 179 -0.51 -4.23 -7.57
N ALA A 180 -0.78 -3.78 -6.35
CA ALA A 180 -0.61 -2.40 -5.96
C ALA A 180 0.28 -2.28 -4.72
N LEU A 181 0.77 -1.07 -4.49
CA LEU A 181 1.51 -0.67 -3.28
C LEU A 181 1.33 0.82 -3.02
N MET A 182 1.62 1.24 -1.79
CA MET A 182 1.81 2.64 -1.43
C MET A 182 3.27 2.91 -1.12
N VAL A 183 3.75 4.10 -1.49
CA VAL A 183 5.13 4.53 -1.27
C VAL A 183 5.17 6.01 -0.88
N ASP A 184 6.04 6.38 0.05
CA ASP A 184 6.25 7.78 0.39
C ASP A 184 6.78 8.54 -0.81
N GLY A 185 6.20 9.71 -1.10
CA GLY A 185 6.55 10.51 -2.28
C GLY A 185 7.99 11.04 -2.25
N ASP A 186 8.59 11.12 -1.08
CA ASP A 186 9.98 11.51 -0.81
C ASP A 186 10.96 10.32 -0.77
N ASN A 187 10.53 9.12 -1.22
CA ASN A 187 11.39 7.94 -1.35
C ASN A 187 11.68 7.61 -2.83
N PRO A 188 12.51 8.40 -3.53
CA PRO A 188 12.81 8.20 -4.94
C PRO A 188 13.50 6.86 -5.22
N ALA A 189 14.25 6.34 -4.25
CA ALA A 189 14.93 5.05 -4.40
C ALA A 189 13.93 3.89 -4.50
N ALA A 190 12.92 3.86 -3.64
CA ALA A 190 11.86 2.85 -3.72
C ALA A 190 11.02 3.00 -5.00
N ILE A 191 10.64 4.24 -5.36
CA ILE A 191 9.90 4.52 -6.60
C ILE A 191 10.66 4.02 -7.83
N ALA A 192 11.98 4.22 -7.87
CA ALA A 192 12.82 3.73 -8.97
C ALA A 192 12.86 2.19 -9.04
N VAL A 193 12.88 1.50 -7.90
CA VAL A 193 12.78 0.04 -7.85
C VAL A 193 11.46 -0.43 -8.45
N TYR A 194 10.34 0.13 -8.02
CA TYR A 194 9.03 -0.28 -8.50
C TYR A 194 8.81 0.05 -9.98
N ARG A 195 9.27 1.20 -10.46
CA ARG A 195 9.23 1.51 -11.91
C ARG A 195 9.99 0.48 -12.75
N ARG A 196 11.14 0.01 -12.27
CA ARG A 196 11.91 -1.06 -12.96
C ARG A 196 11.23 -2.44 -12.92
N LEU A 197 10.24 -2.61 -12.07
CA LEU A 197 9.38 -3.79 -11.99
C LEU A 197 8.06 -3.63 -12.77
N GLY A 198 7.91 -2.54 -13.55
CA GLY A 198 6.73 -2.29 -14.39
C GLY A 198 5.60 -1.52 -13.71
N TYR A 199 5.80 -1.01 -12.48
CA TYR A 199 4.76 -0.24 -11.80
C TYR A 199 4.59 1.16 -12.38
N THR A 200 3.35 1.56 -12.58
CA THR A 200 2.94 2.94 -12.91
C THR A 200 2.70 3.73 -11.62
N TYR A 201 3.17 4.96 -11.57
CA TYR A 201 3.03 5.85 -10.41
C TYR A 201 1.85 6.80 -10.58
N ARG A 202 1.03 6.94 -9.56
CA ARG A 202 0.01 7.99 -9.42
C ARG A 202 0.15 8.67 -8.07
N ARG A 203 -0.02 9.98 -8.06
CA ARG A 203 -0.02 10.75 -6.82
C ARG A 203 -1.40 10.71 -6.20
N VAL A 204 -1.46 10.29 -4.97
CA VAL A 204 -2.68 10.18 -4.18
C VAL A 204 -2.51 10.90 -2.84
N ALA A 205 -3.61 11.14 -2.17
CA ALA A 205 -3.59 11.77 -0.86
C ALA A 205 -4.62 11.17 0.08
N ALA A 206 -4.49 11.50 1.35
CA ALA A 206 -5.47 11.21 2.38
C ALA A 206 -5.86 12.47 3.14
N ALA A 207 -7.09 12.48 3.63
CA ALA A 207 -7.62 13.47 4.55
C ALA A 207 -8.19 12.79 5.80
N GLY A 208 -8.47 13.55 6.85
CA GLY A 208 -9.08 13.04 8.08
C GLY A 208 -9.91 14.08 8.78
N MET A 209 -10.89 13.63 9.55
CA MET A 209 -11.70 14.51 10.42
C MET A 209 -10.86 14.96 11.63
N ARG A 210 -11.06 16.19 12.05
CA ARG A 210 -10.56 16.73 13.34
C ARG A 210 -11.65 16.73 14.37
#